data_8fe3ac48ace732b63ecfbb60bb5dd5af
#
_entry.id   8fe3ac48ace732b63ecfbb60bb5dd5af
#
_cell.length_a   1.000
_cell.length_b   1.000
_cell.length_c   1.000
_cell.angle_alpha   90.00
_cell.angle_beta   90.00
_cell.angle_gamma   90.00
#
_symmetry.space_group_name_H-M   'P 1'
#
loop_
_entity.id
_entity.type
_entity.pdbx_description
1 polymer ?
#
loop_
_entity_poly.entity_id
_entity_poly.type
_entity_poly.pdbx_seq_one_letter_code
_entity_poly.pdbx_strand_id
1 'polypeptide(L)'
;MKIKICGITKEREIDYLNQVKTDYAGFVIFEKSKRYVTVEQAKQLFEKLDRDIKKVAVTVSPSVSLAREIQEAGFDVLQVHKVLDKEVLDAVSIPVWYAFNISRQEEMEEKQQFFQSLSDEQNNKIQAIVVDGAQYGSGKTFDWTSRIESPIFEGRQFILAGGLRASNVQQGISIFQPDMVDVSSGVEGDMGKDKELIKEFIERVRTNE
;
A
#
# COMPACT_ATOMS: atom_id res chain seq x y z
N MET A 1 9.74 1.24 12.55
CA MET A 1 8.56 0.76 11.74
C MET A 1 8.25 1.76 10.64
N LYS A 2 8.17 1.34 9.38
CA LYS A 2 7.77 2.22 8.27
C LYS A 2 6.26 2.45 8.24
N ILE A 3 5.84 3.63 7.76
CA ILE A 3 4.43 4.04 7.73
C ILE A 3 4.07 4.54 6.33
N LYS A 4 2.97 4.01 5.76
CA LYS A 4 2.36 4.51 4.54
C LYS A 4 1.00 5.13 4.84
N ILE A 5 0.75 6.33 4.30
CA ILE A 5 -0.57 6.96 4.30
C ILE A 5 -1.12 6.88 2.88
N CYS A 6 -2.23 6.17 2.71
CA CYS A 6 -2.77 5.83 1.39
C CYS A 6 -4.03 6.61 1.04
N GLY A 7 -4.18 6.96 -0.25
CA GLY A 7 -5.36 7.62 -0.79
C GLY A 7 -5.31 9.14 -0.65
N ILE A 8 -4.17 9.72 -0.96
CA ILE A 8 -3.94 11.16 -1.02
C ILE A 8 -4.64 11.73 -2.27
N THR A 9 -5.43 12.79 -2.08
CA THR A 9 -6.24 13.40 -3.15
C THR A 9 -6.16 14.93 -3.18
N LYS A 10 -5.58 15.57 -2.15
CA LYS A 10 -5.61 17.02 -1.97
C LYS A 10 -4.25 17.56 -1.55
N GLU A 11 -3.95 18.77 -1.98
CA GLU A 11 -2.70 19.46 -1.65
C GLU A 11 -2.46 19.61 -0.15
N ARG A 12 -3.49 20.00 0.62
CA ARG A 12 -3.38 20.11 2.08
C ARG A 12 -2.97 18.78 2.76
N GLU A 13 -3.30 17.65 2.14
CA GLU A 13 -2.93 16.34 2.67
C GLU A 13 -1.42 16.08 2.49
N ILE A 14 -0.83 16.63 1.42
CA ILE A 14 0.63 16.66 1.23
C ILE A 14 1.32 17.44 2.35
N ASP A 15 0.79 18.61 2.71
CA ASP A 15 1.33 19.42 3.81
C ASP A 15 1.31 18.67 5.14
N TYR A 16 0.27 17.85 5.37
CA TYR A 16 0.20 17.02 6.58
C TYR A 16 1.30 15.97 6.58
N LEU A 17 1.51 15.26 5.45
CA LEU A 17 2.55 14.24 5.33
C LEU A 17 3.95 14.80 5.52
N ASN A 18 4.25 15.97 4.93
CA ASN A 18 5.53 16.65 5.08
C ASN A 18 5.81 17.01 6.54
N GLN A 19 4.79 17.48 7.29
CA GLN A 19 4.93 17.85 8.70
C GLN A 19 5.21 16.65 9.61
N VAL A 20 4.55 15.52 9.36
CA VAL A 20 4.69 14.32 10.21
C VAL A 20 5.82 13.38 9.75
N LYS A 21 6.40 13.63 8.57
CA LYS A 21 7.47 12.84 7.95
C LYS A 21 7.11 11.36 7.88
N THR A 22 6.03 11.03 7.17
CA THR A 22 5.70 9.65 6.81
C THR A 22 6.74 9.08 5.83
N ASP A 23 6.84 7.75 5.72
CA ASP A 23 7.80 7.13 4.79
C ASP A 23 7.25 7.03 3.37
N TYR A 24 5.94 6.80 3.23
CA TYR A 24 5.30 6.61 1.93
C TYR A 24 3.95 7.34 1.84
N ALA A 25 3.68 7.90 0.65
CA ALA A 25 2.41 8.48 0.25
C ALA A 25 1.77 7.65 -0.87
N GLY A 26 0.55 7.17 -0.67
CA GLY A 26 -0.19 6.37 -1.65
C GLY A 26 -1.20 7.19 -2.44
N PHE A 27 -1.17 7.08 -3.77
CA PHE A 27 -2.10 7.71 -4.72
C PHE A 27 -2.88 6.62 -5.44
N VAL A 28 -4.21 6.65 -5.39
CA VAL A 28 -5.04 5.58 -5.96
C VAL A 28 -5.38 5.88 -7.40
N ILE A 29 -4.78 5.12 -8.32
CA ILE A 29 -5.00 5.21 -9.77
C ILE A 29 -6.01 4.14 -10.18
N PHE A 30 -7.25 4.31 -9.72
CA PHE A 30 -8.36 3.39 -10.02
C PHE A 30 -9.68 4.14 -9.99
N GLU A 31 -10.31 4.35 -11.15
CA GLU A 31 -11.49 5.21 -11.35
C GLU A 31 -12.69 4.90 -10.45
N LYS A 32 -12.87 3.62 -10.08
CA LYS A 32 -13.99 3.21 -9.21
C LYS A 32 -13.76 3.50 -7.73
N SER A 33 -12.58 4.01 -7.37
CA SER A 33 -12.25 4.39 -5.99
C SER A 33 -12.77 5.79 -5.68
N LYS A 34 -13.33 5.98 -4.49
CA LYS A 34 -13.64 7.34 -3.96
C LYS A 34 -12.38 8.21 -3.75
N ARG A 35 -11.19 7.59 -3.78
CA ARG A 35 -9.87 8.24 -3.62
C ARG A 35 -9.12 8.31 -4.94
N TYR A 36 -9.84 8.16 -6.05
CA TYR A 36 -9.23 8.20 -7.37
C TYR A 36 -8.58 9.54 -7.66
N VAL A 37 -7.38 9.47 -8.20
CA VAL A 37 -6.69 10.57 -8.88
C VAL A 37 -6.08 10.05 -10.17
N THR A 38 -6.03 10.87 -11.21
CA THR A 38 -5.30 10.53 -12.43
C THR A 38 -3.79 10.54 -12.17
N VAL A 39 -3.00 9.92 -13.05
CA VAL A 39 -1.52 9.96 -12.95
C VAL A 39 -1.03 11.40 -12.95
N GLU A 40 -1.59 12.27 -13.81
CA GLU A 40 -1.22 13.69 -13.88
C GLU A 40 -1.59 14.45 -12.60
N GLN A 41 -2.79 14.23 -12.03
CA GLN A 41 -3.18 14.85 -10.77
C GLN A 41 -2.27 14.40 -9.61
N ALA A 42 -1.93 13.11 -9.55
CA ALA A 42 -0.99 12.60 -8.56
C ALA A 42 0.38 13.26 -8.69
N LYS A 43 0.88 13.44 -9.94
CA LYS A 43 2.15 14.10 -10.22
C LYS A 43 2.15 15.54 -9.69
N GLN A 44 1.12 16.33 -9.95
CA GLN A 44 0.99 17.70 -9.44
C GLN A 44 0.99 17.76 -7.91
N LEU A 45 0.37 16.76 -7.26
CA LEU A 45 0.36 16.65 -5.80
C LEU A 45 1.75 16.31 -5.26
N PHE A 46 2.41 15.30 -5.78
CA PHE A 46 3.69 14.85 -5.21
C PHE A 46 4.90 15.72 -5.58
N GLU A 47 4.78 16.66 -6.54
CA GLU A 47 5.79 17.68 -6.75
C GLU A 47 6.02 18.56 -5.50
N LYS A 48 5.01 18.65 -4.61
CA LYS A 48 5.05 19.35 -3.33
C LYS A 48 5.41 18.47 -2.14
N LEU A 49 5.60 17.17 -2.38
CA LEU A 49 5.94 16.20 -1.35
C LEU A 49 7.44 16.28 -1.03
N ASP A 50 7.80 16.18 0.25
CA ASP A 50 9.19 16.07 0.66
C ASP A 50 9.90 14.91 -0.05
N ARG A 51 11.14 15.12 -0.50
CA ARG A 51 11.90 14.18 -1.32
C ARG A 51 12.16 12.84 -0.64
N ASP A 52 12.15 12.81 0.68
CA ASP A 52 12.37 11.60 1.48
C ASP A 52 11.11 10.71 1.54
N ILE A 53 9.94 11.26 1.21
CA ILE A 53 8.68 10.50 1.20
C ILE A 53 8.49 9.83 -0.17
N LYS A 54 8.41 8.49 -0.17
CA LYS A 54 8.27 7.70 -1.39
C LYS A 54 6.83 7.70 -1.91
N LYS A 55 6.68 7.79 -3.23
CA LYS A 55 5.40 7.87 -3.95
C LYS A 55 4.98 6.48 -4.41
N VAL A 56 3.82 6.03 -3.97
CA VAL A 56 3.26 4.73 -4.31
C VAL A 56 2.01 4.91 -5.18
N ALA A 57 2.04 4.43 -6.41
CA ALA A 57 0.85 4.31 -7.24
C ALA A 57 0.08 3.05 -6.87
N VAL A 58 -1.15 3.20 -6.43
CA VAL A 58 -2.02 2.07 -6.02
C VAL A 58 -3.03 1.79 -7.12
N THR A 59 -2.98 0.60 -7.68
CA THR A 59 -3.75 0.19 -8.86
C THR A 59 -4.54 -1.09 -8.61
N VAL A 60 -5.49 -1.37 -9.51
CA VAL A 60 -6.25 -2.63 -9.54
C VAL A 60 -6.14 -3.21 -10.95
N SER A 61 -5.45 -4.36 -11.08
CA SER A 61 -5.23 -5.04 -12.38
C SER A 61 -4.79 -4.06 -13.49
N PRO A 62 -3.65 -3.36 -13.33
CA PRO A 62 -3.22 -2.35 -14.30
C PRO A 62 -2.83 -2.97 -15.64
N SER A 63 -3.07 -2.26 -16.72
CA SER A 63 -2.50 -2.61 -18.01
C SER A 63 -0.99 -2.27 -18.07
N VAL A 64 -0.28 -2.88 -19.01
CA VAL A 64 1.14 -2.56 -19.29
C VAL A 64 1.32 -1.06 -19.62
N SER A 65 0.39 -0.49 -20.38
CA SER A 65 0.43 0.94 -20.71
C SER A 65 0.34 1.83 -19.48
N LEU A 66 -0.62 1.54 -18.57
CA LEU A 66 -0.76 2.28 -17.32
C LEU A 66 0.45 2.11 -16.41
N ALA A 67 1.01 0.91 -16.32
CA ALA A 67 2.21 0.66 -15.50
C ALA A 67 3.43 1.47 -15.98
N ARG A 68 3.62 1.58 -17.30
CA ARG A 68 4.67 2.43 -17.89
C ARG A 68 4.41 3.92 -17.63
N GLU A 69 3.20 4.39 -17.83
CA GLU A 69 2.81 5.78 -17.55
C GLU A 69 3.10 6.15 -16.10
N ILE A 70 2.76 5.27 -15.15
CA ILE A 70 3.06 5.45 -13.71
C ILE A 70 4.57 5.57 -13.47
N GLN A 71 5.37 4.68 -14.06
CA GLN A 71 6.82 4.74 -13.91
C GLN A 71 7.41 6.04 -14.52
N GLU A 72 6.97 6.42 -15.72
CA GLU A 72 7.41 7.63 -16.42
C GLU A 72 7.00 8.91 -15.66
N ALA A 73 5.89 8.89 -14.96
CA ALA A 73 5.45 10.00 -14.11
C ALA A 73 6.35 10.20 -12.87
N GLY A 74 7.20 9.22 -12.52
CA GLY A 74 8.16 9.32 -11.43
C GLY A 74 7.68 8.77 -10.09
N PHE A 75 6.77 7.81 -10.10
CA PHE A 75 6.45 7.03 -8.90
C PHE A 75 7.63 6.12 -8.51
N ASP A 76 7.81 5.93 -7.19
CA ASP A 76 8.88 5.07 -6.65
C ASP A 76 8.46 3.61 -6.56
N VAL A 77 7.14 3.32 -6.50
CA VAL A 77 6.59 1.98 -6.31
C VAL A 77 5.26 1.85 -7.05
N LEU A 78 5.04 0.69 -7.68
CA LEU A 78 3.75 0.25 -8.20
C LEU A 78 3.12 -0.77 -7.26
N GLN A 79 2.03 -0.40 -6.58
CA GLN A 79 1.23 -1.33 -5.78
C GLN A 79 0.05 -1.85 -6.60
N VAL A 80 -0.08 -3.18 -6.70
CA VAL A 80 -1.10 -3.84 -7.50
C VAL A 80 -2.03 -4.66 -6.63
N HIS A 81 -3.32 -4.37 -6.72
CA HIS A 81 -4.38 -5.19 -6.16
C HIS A 81 -4.98 -6.10 -7.26
N LYS A 82 -5.55 -7.25 -6.85
CA LYS A 82 -6.16 -8.27 -7.70
C LYS A 82 -5.15 -8.96 -8.64
N VAL A 83 -5.33 -8.79 -9.98
CA VAL A 83 -4.51 -9.48 -10.97
C VAL A 83 -3.23 -8.68 -11.24
N LEU A 84 -2.11 -9.35 -11.16
CA LEU A 84 -0.80 -8.87 -11.57
C LEU A 84 -0.31 -9.74 -12.71
N ASP A 85 -0.36 -9.22 -13.92
CA ASP A 85 0.13 -9.92 -15.10
C ASP A 85 1.66 -9.87 -15.19
N LYS A 86 2.28 -10.94 -15.72
CA LYS A 86 3.74 -11.02 -15.89
C LYS A 86 4.28 -9.93 -16.81
N GLU A 87 3.53 -9.57 -17.82
CA GLU A 87 3.84 -8.50 -18.76
C GLU A 87 3.95 -7.13 -18.07
N VAL A 88 3.22 -6.92 -16.99
CA VAL A 88 3.35 -5.71 -16.15
C VAL A 88 4.69 -5.73 -15.42
N LEU A 89 5.09 -6.88 -14.85
CA LEU A 89 6.42 -7.02 -14.22
C LEU A 89 7.54 -6.80 -15.24
N ASP A 90 7.41 -7.32 -16.47
CA ASP A 90 8.42 -7.13 -17.52
C ASP A 90 8.51 -5.67 -18.01
N ALA A 91 7.41 -4.94 -17.91
CA ALA A 91 7.28 -3.59 -18.44
C ALA A 91 7.86 -2.48 -17.55
N VAL A 92 8.07 -2.75 -16.25
CA VAL A 92 8.52 -1.76 -15.26
C VAL A 92 9.85 -2.14 -14.63
N SER A 93 10.64 -1.13 -14.23
CA SER A 93 11.87 -1.29 -13.46
C SER A 93 11.74 -0.84 -12.00
N ILE A 94 10.66 -0.13 -11.66
CA ILE A 94 10.36 0.25 -10.27
C ILE A 94 9.88 -0.97 -9.47
N PRO A 95 10.12 -0.99 -8.14
CA PRO A 95 9.59 -2.01 -7.24
C PRO A 95 8.08 -2.20 -7.38
N VAL A 96 7.64 -3.45 -7.34
CA VAL A 96 6.22 -3.81 -7.30
C VAL A 96 5.85 -4.32 -5.92
N TRP A 97 4.76 -3.81 -5.35
CA TRP A 97 4.13 -4.35 -4.16
C TRP A 97 2.85 -5.07 -4.57
N TYR A 98 2.72 -6.33 -4.19
CA TYR A 98 1.55 -7.10 -4.54
C TYR A 98 0.61 -7.19 -3.35
N ALA A 99 -0.61 -6.69 -3.51
CA ALA A 99 -1.62 -6.63 -2.46
C ALA A 99 -2.67 -7.72 -2.66
N PHE A 100 -2.94 -8.49 -1.61
CA PHE A 100 -4.00 -9.47 -1.60
C PHE A 100 -4.67 -9.57 -0.24
N ASN A 101 -5.91 -10.03 -0.30
CA ASN A 101 -6.72 -10.30 0.87
C ASN A 101 -6.51 -11.77 1.26
N ILE A 102 -6.13 -12.02 2.50
CA ILE A 102 -5.90 -13.39 2.99
C ILE A 102 -7.12 -13.86 3.79
N SER A 103 -8.29 -13.71 3.24
CA SER A 103 -9.51 -14.20 3.89
C SER A 103 -9.85 -15.65 3.52
N ARG A 104 -9.19 -16.23 2.49
CA ARG A 104 -9.50 -17.57 1.98
C ARG A 104 -8.24 -18.35 1.64
N GLN A 105 -8.21 -19.63 2.01
CA GLN A 105 -7.12 -20.54 1.69
C GLN A 105 -6.92 -20.70 0.18
N GLU A 106 -8.00 -20.74 -0.60
CA GLU A 106 -7.98 -20.83 -2.06
C GLU A 106 -7.21 -19.66 -2.71
N GLU A 107 -7.37 -18.45 -2.21
CA GLU A 107 -6.63 -17.27 -2.69
C GLU A 107 -5.12 -17.39 -2.43
N MET A 108 -4.72 -18.03 -1.33
CA MET A 108 -3.31 -18.29 -1.05
C MET A 108 -2.70 -19.29 -2.00
N GLU A 109 -3.42 -20.36 -2.34
CA GLU A 109 -2.96 -21.38 -3.30
C GLU A 109 -2.78 -20.79 -4.70
N GLU A 110 -3.73 -19.98 -5.17
CA GLU A 110 -3.60 -19.24 -6.43
C GLU A 110 -2.36 -18.33 -6.44
N LYS A 111 -2.13 -17.60 -5.33
CA LYS A 111 -0.95 -16.74 -5.21
C LYS A 111 0.34 -17.52 -5.22
N GLN A 112 0.41 -18.65 -4.50
CA GLN A 112 1.58 -19.53 -4.53
C GLN A 112 1.88 -20.04 -5.94
N GLN A 113 0.87 -20.49 -6.69
CA GLN A 113 1.03 -20.92 -8.08
C GLN A 113 1.54 -19.77 -8.97
N PHE A 114 1.00 -18.56 -8.78
CA PHE A 114 1.49 -17.39 -9.50
C PHE A 114 2.98 -17.15 -9.23
N PHE A 115 3.42 -17.11 -7.96
CA PHE A 115 4.83 -16.90 -7.62
C PHE A 115 5.74 -18.01 -8.17
N GLN A 116 5.31 -19.28 -8.14
CA GLN A 116 6.05 -20.42 -8.72
C GLN A 116 6.19 -20.32 -10.24
N SER A 117 5.31 -19.59 -10.91
CA SER A 117 5.32 -19.42 -12.36
C SER A 117 6.18 -18.25 -12.84
N LEU A 118 6.73 -17.42 -11.92
CA LEU A 118 7.57 -16.27 -12.24
C LEU A 118 9.02 -16.70 -12.55
N SER A 119 9.67 -15.94 -13.44
CA SER A 119 11.13 -15.98 -13.53
C SER A 119 11.78 -15.33 -12.31
N ASP A 120 13.06 -15.60 -12.06
CA ASP A 120 13.81 -14.97 -10.96
C ASP A 120 13.81 -13.44 -11.08
N GLU A 121 13.91 -12.90 -12.28
CA GLU A 121 13.87 -11.46 -12.54
C GLU A 121 12.51 -10.86 -12.16
N GLN A 122 11.40 -11.48 -12.61
CA GLN A 122 10.04 -11.05 -12.26
C GLN A 122 9.80 -11.16 -10.76
N ASN A 123 10.25 -12.24 -10.16
CA ASN A 123 10.11 -12.50 -8.73
C ASN A 123 10.84 -11.46 -7.87
N ASN A 124 12.04 -11.06 -8.25
CA ASN A 124 12.84 -10.05 -7.58
C ASN A 124 12.23 -8.63 -7.66
N LYS A 125 11.40 -8.34 -8.67
CA LYS A 125 10.67 -7.07 -8.77
C LYS A 125 9.57 -6.93 -7.73
N ILE A 126 9.00 -8.04 -7.24
CA ILE A 126 7.98 -8.02 -6.17
C ILE A 126 8.69 -7.93 -4.81
N GLN A 127 8.89 -6.70 -4.34
CA GLN A 127 9.66 -6.44 -3.13
C GLN A 127 8.85 -6.45 -1.84
N ALA A 128 7.53 -6.34 -1.93
CA ALA A 128 6.66 -6.40 -0.76
C ALA A 128 5.33 -7.07 -1.04
N ILE A 129 4.79 -7.67 0.01
CA ILE A 129 3.43 -8.20 0.05
C ILE A 129 2.60 -7.31 0.97
N VAL A 130 1.52 -6.76 0.43
CA VAL A 130 0.55 -5.98 1.19
C VAL A 130 -0.62 -6.89 1.54
N VAL A 131 -0.81 -7.14 2.83
CA VAL A 131 -1.94 -7.90 3.35
C VAL A 131 -3.03 -6.92 3.75
N ASP A 132 -4.11 -6.91 2.99
CA ASP A 132 -5.30 -6.12 3.28
C ASP A 132 -6.35 -7.03 3.92
N GLY A 133 -6.54 -6.87 5.22
CA GLY A 133 -7.40 -7.75 6.03
C GLY A 133 -8.90 -7.50 5.91
N ALA A 134 -9.37 -6.67 4.97
CA ALA A 134 -10.78 -6.34 4.83
C ALA A 134 -11.26 -6.43 3.39
N GLN A 135 -12.57 -6.55 3.20
CA GLN A 135 -13.18 -6.28 1.90
C GLN A 135 -12.74 -4.88 1.44
N TYR A 136 -12.21 -4.77 0.22
CA TYR A 136 -11.68 -3.55 -0.37
C TYR A 136 -12.50 -2.30 0.01
N GLY A 137 -11.90 -1.39 0.77
CA GLY A 137 -12.51 -0.12 1.16
C GLY A 137 -13.62 -0.18 2.22
N SER A 138 -13.88 -1.32 2.86
CA SER A 138 -14.97 -1.47 3.84
C SER A 138 -14.67 -0.89 5.22
N GLY A 139 -13.41 -0.65 5.56
CA GLY A 139 -13.00 -0.21 6.89
C GLY A 139 -13.24 -1.22 8.03
N LYS A 140 -13.66 -2.47 7.70
CA LYS A 140 -13.82 -3.53 8.68
C LYS A 140 -12.47 -4.16 8.98
N THR A 141 -12.23 -4.47 10.25
CA THR A 141 -11.00 -5.12 10.72
C THR A 141 -10.94 -6.58 10.29
N PHE A 142 -9.74 -7.04 10.03
CA PHE A 142 -9.35 -8.43 9.80
C PHE A 142 -9.62 -9.30 11.03
N ASP A 143 -9.79 -10.61 10.82
CA ASP A 143 -9.73 -11.59 11.91
C ASP A 143 -8.26 -11.74 12.34
N TRP A 144 -7.90 -11.07 13.42
CA TRP A 144 -6.55 -10.91 13.95
C TRP A 144 -6.09 -12.13 14.76
N THR A 145 -6.61 -13.32 14.47
CA THR A 145 -6.40 -14.50 15.31
C THR A 145 -5.15 -15.30 14.95
N SER A 146 -4.52 -15.08 13.79
CA SER A 146 -3.35 -15.89 13.39
C SER A 146 -2.36 -15.13 12.50
N ARG A 147 -1.06 -15.37 12.78
CA ARG A 147 0.03 -14.98 11.88
C ARG A 147 -0.04 -15.83 10.61
N ILE A 148 0.12 -15.19 9.46
CA ILE A 148 0.13 -15.88 8.18
C ILE A 148 1.54 -16.32 7.88
N GLU A 149 1.78 -17.63 7.88
CA GLU A 149 3.03 -18.22 7.43
C GLU A 149 2.88 -18.72 6.00
N SER A 150 3.69 -18.22 5.09
CA SER A 150 3.72 -18.68 3.70
C SER A 150 5.08 -18.36 3.08
N PRO A 151 5.63 -19.25 2.25
CA PRO A 151 6.88 -19.01 1.52
C PRO A 151 6.87 -17.76 0.64
N ILE A 152 5.70 -17.25 0.26
CA ILE A 152 5.58 -16.02 -0.54
C ILE A 152 6.08 -14.77 0.17
N PHE A 153 6.23 -14.80 1.51
CA PHE A 153 6.78 -13.69 2.30
C PHE A 153 8.31 -13.74 2.40
N GLU A 154 8.93 -14.88 2.07
CA GLU A 154 10.38 -15.02 2.18
C GLU A 154 11.11 -14.03 1.28
N GLY A 155 12.04 -13.27 1.87
CA GLY A 155 12.84 -12.25 1.16
C GLY A 155 12.06 -10.98 0.78
N ARG A 156 10.80 -10.81 1.22
CA ARG A 156 9.96 -9.64 0.91
C ARG A 156 9.51 -8.92 2.16
N GLN A 157 9.30 -7.61 2.02
CA GLN A 157 8.70 -6.83 3.09
C GLN A 157 7.24 -7.23 3.28
N PHE A 158 6.83 -7.39 4.53
CA PHE A 158 5.45 -7.62 4.90
C PHE A 158 4.79 -6.29 5.32
N ILE A 159 3.76 -5.88 4.59
CA ILE A 159 3.02 -4.65 4.84
C ILE A 159 1.62 -5.00 5.33
N LEU A 160 1.30 -4.59 6.56
CA LEU A 160 -0.04 -4.77 7.13
C LEU A 160 -0.94 -3.59 6.74
N ALA A 161 -2.08 -3.90 6.13
CA ALA A 161 -3.11 -2.95 5.74
C ALA A 161 -4.50 -3.43 6.17
N GLY A 162 -5.53 -2.66 5.84
CA GLY A 162 -6.93 -3.04 6.07
C GLY A 162 -7.49 -2.65 7.44
N GLY A 163 -8.28 -1.59 7.48
CA GLY A 163 -9.00 -1.14 8.67
C GLY A 163 -8.14 -0.67 9.84
N LEU A 164 -6.85 -0.40 9.61
CA LEU A 164 -5.95 0.16 10.62
C LEU A 164 -6.38 1.56 11.03
N ARG A 165 -6.18 1.86 12.33
CA ARG A 165 -6.41 3.15 12.98
C ARG A 165 -5.61 3.22 14.27
N ALA A 166 -5.49 4.40 14.87
CA ALA A 166 -4.73 4.59 16.12
C ALA A 166 -5.13 3.62 17.26
N SER A 167 -6.42 3.27 17.34
CA SER A 167 -6.94 2.38 18.41
C SER A 167 -6.60 0.90 18.23
N ASN A 168 -6.16 0.44 17.05
CA ASN A 168 -5.90 -0.99 16.80
C ASN A 168 -4.52 -1.30 16.21
N VAL A 169 -3.78 -0.29 15.74
CA VAL A 169 -2.51 -0.52 15.02
C VAL A 169 -1.48 -1.25 15.89
N GLN A 170 -1.41 -0.95 17.19
CA GLN A 170 -0.49 -1.62 18.11
C GLN A 170 -0.79 -3.13 18.27
N GLN A 171 -2.05 -3.49 18.31
CA GLN A 171 -2.46 -4.90 18.31
C GLN A 171 -2.02 -5.59 17.02
N GLY A 172 -2.21 -4.93 15.86
CA GLY A 172 -1.76 -5.46 14.58
C GLY A 172 -0.25 -5.66 14.52
N ILE A 173 0.52 -4.67 14.97
CA ILE A 173 1.97 -4.75 15.04
C ILE A 173 2.41 -5.91 15.92
N SER A 174 1.82 -6.06 17.11
CA SER A 174 2.17 -7.11 18.05
C SER A 174 1.90 -8.53 17.53
N ILE A 175 0.78 -8.73 16.84
CA ILE A 175 0.37 -10.04 16.31
C ILE A 175 1.16 -10.41 15.05
N PHE A 176 1.24 -9.47 14.09
CA PHE A 176 1.76 -9.76 12.75
C PHE A 176 3.23 -9.43 12.54
N GLN A 177 3.80 -8.57 13.40
CA GLN A 177 5.20 -8.12 13.30
C GLN A 177 5.56 -7.66 11.86
N PRO A 178 4.78 -6.72 11.26
CA PRO A 178 5.01 -6.26 9.91
C PRO A 178 6.26 -5.38 9.83
N ASP A 179 6.86 -5.27 8.63
CA ASP A 179 7.91 -4.30 8.33
C ASP A 179 7.36 -2.88 8.17
N MET A 180 6.08 -2.78 7.77
CA MET A 180 5.39 -1.53 7.50
C MET A 180 3.89 -1.66 7.79
N VAL A 181 3.28 -0.55 8.21
CA VAL A 181 1.82 -0.40 8.29
C VAL A 181 1.31 0.58 7.24
N ASP A 182 0.18 0.22 6.60
CA ASP A 182 -0.48 1.04 5.57
C ASP A 182 -1.89 1.42 6.03
N VAL A 183 -2.13 2.71 6.18
CA VAL A 183 -3.43 3.22 6.64
C VAL A 183 -4.07 4.14 5.60
N SER A 184 -5.38 4.00 5.43
CA SER A 184 -6.16 4.88 4.55
C SER A 184 -7.38 5.46 5.29
N SER A 185 -8.46 4.70 5.44
CA SER A 185 -9.71 5.19 6.04
C SER A 185 -9.58 5.51 7.53
N GLY A 186 -8.66 4.87 8.24
CA GLY A 186 -8.48 5.10 9.68
C GLY A 186 -7.89 6.46 10.06
N VAL A 187 -7.49 7.24 9.06
CA VAL A 187 -6.99 8.61 9.21
C VAL A 187 -7.77 9.60 8.34
N GLU A 188 -9.03 9.29 8.04
CA GLU A 188 -9.96 10.14 7.29
C GLU A 188 -11.04 10.72 8.22
N GLY A 189 -11.26 12.03 8.10
CA GLY A 189 -12.45 12.72 8.57
C GLY A 189 -13.43 13.00 7.42
N ASP A 190 -14.41 13.87 7.65
CA ASP A 190 -15.45 14.20 6.66
C ASP A 190 -14.91 14.80 5.36
N MET A 191 -13.76 15.46 5.44
CA MET A 191 -13.18 16.23 4.34
C MET A 191 -11.98 15.55 3.65
N GLY A 192 -11.70 14.29 3.93
CA GLY A 192 -10.53 13.55 3.45
C GLY A 192 -9.55 13.24 4.58
N LYS A 193 -8.24 13.18 4.28
CA LYS A 193 -7.25 12.92 5.34
C LYS A 193 -7.30 14.01 6.39
N ASP A 194 -7.27 13.58 7.64
CA ASP A 194 -7.32 14.46 8.81
C ASP A 194 -5.95 14.51 9.48
N LYS A 195 -5.46 15.72 9.76
CA LYS A 195 -4.13 15.95 10.30
C LYS A 195 -3.93 15.33 11.68
N GLU A 196 -4.91 15.48 12.55
CA GLU A 196 -4.79 15.01 13.94
C GLU A 196 -4.90 13.48 13.98
N LEU A 197 -5.77 12.87 13.16
CA LEU A 197 -5.84 11.41 13.04
C LEU A 197 -4.55 10.81 12.45
N ILE A 198 -3.93 11.46 11.47
CA ILE A 198 -2.61 11.05 10.94
C ILE A 198 -1.56 11.09 12.05
N LYS A 199 -1.50 12.21 12.78
CA LYS A 199 -0.54 12.41 13.86
C LYS A 199 -0.72 11.36 14.96
N GLU A 200 -1.96 11.17 15.44
CA GLU A 200 -2.28 10.15 16.44
C GLU A 200 -1.87 8.75 15.99
N PHE A 201 -2.16 8.40 14.73
CA PHE A 201 -1.78 7.09 14.17
C PHE A 201 -0.26 6.90 14.18
N ILE A 202 0.51 7.89 13.71
CA ILE A 202 1.98 7.83 13.67
C ILE A 202 2.57 7.76 15.08
N GLU A 203 2.06 8.54 16.01
CA GLU A 203 2.48 8.49 17.41
C GLU A 203 2.25 7.10 18.01
N ARG A 204 1.09 6.50 17.74
CA ARG A 204 0.82 5.11 18.18
C ARG A 204 1.78 4.10 17.56
N VAL A 205 2.09 4.20 16.28
CA VAL A 205 3.06 3.28 15.63
C VAL A 205 4.45 3.42 16.23
N ARG A 206 4.90 4.64 16.55
CA ARG A 206 6.24 4.93 17.05
C ARG A 206 6.43 4.77 18.56
N THR A 207 5.35 4.59 19.34
CA THR A 207 5.41 4.52 20.82
C THR A 207 6.20 3.30 21.34
N ASN A 208 6.53 2.32 20.49
CA ASN A 208 7.28 1.11 20.86
C ASN A 208 8.67 1.04 20.21
N GLU A 209 9.14 2.11 19.60
CA GLU A 209 10.54 2.28 19.17
C GLU A 209 11.34 2.99 20.27
#